data_07ae46dd31c00050e6086be4eba96ebc
#
_entry.id   07ae46dd31c00050e6086be4eba96ebc
#
_cell.length_a   1.000
_cell.length_b   1.000
_cell.length_c   1.000
_cell.angle_alpha   90.00
_cell.angle_beta   90.00
_cell.angle_gamma   90.00
#
_symmetry.space_group_name_H-M   'P 1'
#
loop_
_entity.id
_entity.type
_entity.pdbx_description
1 polymer ?
#
loop_
_entity_poly.entity_id
_entity_poly.type
_entity_poly.pdbx_seq_one_letter_code
_entity_poly.pdbx_strand_id
1 'polypeptide(L)'
;MVLVNFMILGVQAQGRKMTIDEVDSLAALHNLQLKTLQLEVDAAEGQLAQARKYENPEVQLMHNIQNPLNRRWFDVGYDGQTDIQISQPIAIGGQYKNKVKQARASLNATRAGYQAEKMNVRREARTAFIDLYNAQQKLKVYDKEIASVEKIHKAFDEQAAKGNVSKMETFRIAAMLNQLRGEKMELMMQENNIQKDLRLLLNLKDETGMEAGMEAGMKAGMKAGIEAEMDENAAICGVAELLVKMQAELLAKMQAKKFPAQSSELSSLLQNHPEIIQAKYQEESAQHAIRVEKSEALPRISLNGEWDKNGSIGHNFFAVGATVSLPLWNRNQGNIRSAKAQYAQAAIERQQRENELQASFRLHYQATLQNLNLVEEQKKQLSADIGQLLSAAEEQFLKRNISVIEFVDLYSSYRDTQFMLQDAKAQLLKSCEELKKYAGFVK
;
A
#
# COMPACT_ATOMS: atom_id res chain seq x y z
N MET A 1 1.06 54.81 -2.47
CA MET A 1 -0.26 54.27 -2.18
C MET A 1 -0.77 53.58 -3.45
N VAL A 2 -0.43 52.32 -3.64
CA VAL A 2 -0.75 51.50 -4.81
C VAL A 2 -1.84 50.51 -4.38
N LEU A 3 -3.05 50.74 -4.89
CA LEU A 3 -4.21 49.86 -4.73
C LEU A 3 -3.98 48.61 -5.58
N VAL A 4 -3.71 47.48 -4.92
CA VAL A 4 -3.72 46.16 -5.54
C VAL A 4 -5.16 45.68 -5.56
N ASN A 5 -5.74 45.69 -6.76
CA ASN A 5 -7.06 45.12 -7.04
C ASN A 5 -6.96 43.58 -6.91
N PHE A 6 -7.51 43.02 -5.85
CA PHE A 6 -7.75 41.59 -5.71
C PHE A 6 -8.94 41.22 -6.61
N MET A 7 -8.66 40.77 -7.82
CA MET A 7 -9.65 40.04 -8.63
C MET A 7 -9.91 38.70 -7.91
N ILE A 8 -11.01 38.58 -7.21
CA ILE A 8 -11.58 37.32 -6.77
C ILE A 8 -12.10 36.62 -8.03
N LEU A 9 -11.23 35.82 -8.65
CA LEU A 9 -11.67 34.82 -9.61
C LEU A 9 -12.46 33.79 -8.81
N GLY A 10 -13.78 33.79 -8.97
CA GLY A 10 -14.65 32.71 -8.52
C GLY A 10 -14.21 31.43 -9.25
N VAL A 11 -13.36 30.65 -8.60
CA VAL A 11 -13.05 29.28 -9.02
C VAL A 11 -14.34 28.50 -8.76
N GLN A 12 -15.13 28.30 -9.83
CA GLN A 12 -16.12 27.22 -9.83
C GLN A 12 -15.34 25.93 -9.47
N ALA A 13 -15.79 25.25 -8.43
CA ALA A 13 -15.24 23.98 -7.98
C ALA A 13 -15.55 22.89 -9.02
N GLN A 14 -14.87 22.96 -10.18
CA GLN A 14 -14.80 21.82 -11.09
C GLN A 14 -13.89 20.79 -10.41
N GLY A 15 -14.44 19.61 -10.10
CA GLY A 15 -13.70 18.51 -9.53
C GLY A 15 -12.43 18.24 -10.35
N ARG A 16 -11.29 18.08 -9.67
CA ARG A 16 -10.01 17.77 -10.33
C ARG A 16 -10.11 16.40 -11.00
N LYS A 17 -10.06 16.35 -12.32
CA LYS A 17 -9.94 15.09 -13.07
C LYS A 17 -8.59 14.47 -12.79
N MET A 18 -8.60 13.25 -12.30
CA MET A 18 -7.40 12.48 -12.01
C MET A 18 -7.36 11.20 -12.85
N THR A 19 -6.16 10.80 -13.23
CA THR A 19 -5.91 9.52 -13.91
C THR A 19 -5.43 8.48 -12.91
N ILE A 20 -5.55 7.19 -13.26
CA ILE A 20 -5.06 6.09 -12.42
C ILE A 20 -3.54 6.17 -12.18
N ASP A 21 -2.77 6.67 -13.15
CA ASP A 21 -1.32 6.83 -13.05
C ASP A 21 -0.92 8.02 -12.15
N GLU A 22 -1.72 9.10 -12.14
CA GLU A 22 -1.55 10.20 -11.18
C GLU A 22 -1.84 9.74 -9.76
N VAL A 23 -2.93 9.01 -9.54
CA VAL A 23 -3.29 8.43 -8.25
C VAL A 23 -2.19 7.51 -7.73
N ASP A 24 -1.67 6.64 -8.59
CA ASP A 24 -0.56 5.73 -8.28
C ASP A 24 0.72 6.49 -7.87
N SER A 25 1.05 7.54 -8.62
CA SER A 25 2.23 8.38 -8.35
C SER A 25 2.08 9.16 -7.04
N LEU A 26 0.91 9.76 -6.81
CA LEU A 26 0.61 10.51 -5.59
C LEU A 26 0.61 9.60 -4.36
N ALA A 27 0.02 8.40 -4.46
CA ALA A 27 0.05 7.40 -3.40
C ALA A 27 1.49 7.03 -3.01
N ALA A 28 2.35 6.80 -4.00
CA ALA A 28 3.74 6.45 -3.76
C ALA A 28 4.57 7.58 -3.13
N LEU A 29 4.21 8.86 -3.38
CA LEU A 29 4.97 10.03 -2.93
C LEU A 29 4.45 10.64 -1.61
N HIS A 30 3.13 10.64 -1.41
CA HIS A 30 2.51 11.42 -0.34
C HIS A 30 1.92 10.58 0.79
N ASN A 31 1.76 9.27 0.61
CA ASN A 31 1.20 8.41 1.64
C ASN A 31 2.00 8.47 2.93
N LEU A 32 1.31 8.71 4.06
CA LEU A 32 1.96 8.89 5.37
C LEU A 32 2.54 7.59 5.92
N GLN A 33 1.91 6.46 5.65
CA GLN A 33 2.41 5.15 6.06
C GLN A 33 3.74 4.81 5.38
N LEU A 34 3.86 5.13 4.07
CA LEU A 34 5.13 4.96 3.35
C LEU A 34 6.23 5.89 3.90
N LYS A 35 5.87 7.11 4.29
CA LYS A 35 6.83 8.02 4.95
C LYS A 35 7.30 7.49 6.29
N THR A 36 6.40 6.91 7.09
CA THR A 36 6.77 6.26 8.36
C THR A 36 7.74 5.11 8.12
N LEU A 37 7.44 4.22 7.17
CA LEU A 37 8.32 3.10 6.83
C LEU A 37 9.66 3.54 6.24
N GLN A 38 9.70 4.68 5.53
CA GLN A 38 10.97 5.26 5.08
C GLN A 38 11.84 5.68 6.27
N LEU A 39 11.25 6.29 7.30
CA LEU A 39 11.97 6.64 8.53
C LEU A 39 12.43 5.39 9.31
N GLU A 40 11.71 4.27 9.22
CA GLU A 40 12.17 2.98 9.77
C GLU A 40 13.41 2.47 9.01
N VAL A 41 13.47 2.65 7.68
CA VAL A 41 14.67 2.34 6.90
C VAL A 41 15.83 3.21 7.34
N ASP A 42 15.62 4.53 7.51
CA ASP A 42 16.65 5.46 7.97
C ASP A 42 17.15 5.10 9.39
N ALA A 43 16.23 4.68 10.28
CA ALA A 43 16.57 4.20 11.61
C ALA A 43 17.42 2.91 11.55
N ALA A 44 17.07 1.97 10.68
CA ALA A 44 17.85 0.74 10.48
C ALA A 44 19.24 1.02 9.85
N GLU A 45 19.36 2.04 9.01
CA GLU A 45 20.66 2.53 8.51
C GLU A 45 21.51 3.09 9.66
N GLY A 46 20.90 3.86 10.57
CA GLY A 46 21.53 4.34 11.79
C GLY A 46 22.04 3.18 12.66
N GLN A 47 21.22 2.14 12.85
CA GLN A 47 21.61 0.95 13.60
C GLN A 47 22.79 0.21 12.94
N LEU A 48 22.80 0.09 11.60
CA LEU A 48 23.94 -0.49 10.88
C LEU A 48 25.20 0.37 11.03
N ALA A 49 25.07 1.70 10.98
CA ALA A 49 26.18 2.62 11.20
C ALA A 49 26.74 2.47 12.62
N GLN A 50 25.85 2.36 13.64
CA GLN A 50 26.25 2.10 15.01
C GLN A 50 26.92 0.73 15.19
N ALA A 51 26.38 -0.33 14.56
CA ALA A 51 26.98 -1.67 14.62
C ALA A 51 28.40 -1.74 14.04
N ARG A 52 28.78 -0.75 13.22
CA ARG A 52 30.14 -0.60 12.65
C ARG A 52 31.10 0.17 13.55
N LYS A 53 30.66 0.65 14.71
CA LYS A 53 31.51 1.35 15.65
C LYS A 53 32.09 0.40 16.68
N TYR A 54 33.37 0.61 17.01
CA TYR A 54 33.98 -0.06 18.14
C TYR A 54 33.49 0.55 19.45
N GLU A 55 33.55 -0.23 20.52
CA GLU A 55 33.28 0.25 21.86
C GLU A 55 34.29 1.34 22.22
N ASN A 56 33.81 2.39 22.94
CA ASN A 56 34.68 3.49 23.35
C ASN A 56 35.64 3.02 24.45
N PRO A 57 36.83 3.63 24.54
CA PRO A 57 37.65 3.45 25.71
C PRO A 57 36.99 4.05 26.95
N GLU A 58 37.15 3.40 28.06
CA GLU A 58 36.71 3.88 29.38
C GLU A 58 37.91 4.52 30.08
N VAL A 59 37.70 5.73 30.64
CA VAL A 59 38.70 6.43 31.45
C VAL A 59 38.21 6.47 32.86
N GLN A 60 38.99 5.92 33.77
CA GLN A 60 38.73 5.95 35.20
C GLN A 60 39.77 6.91 35.86
N LEU A 61 39.29 7.85 36.67
CA LEU A 61 40.09 8.73 37.46
C LEU A 61 39.78 8.48 38.94
N MET A 62 40.76 8.12 39.71
CA MET A 62 40.66 7.99 41.17
C MET A 62 41.62 8.95 41.84
N HIS A 63 41.15 9.60 42.88
CA HIS A 63 41.96 10.49 43.70
C HIS A 63 41.62 10.25 45.18
N ASN A 64 42.66 10.25 46.04
CA ASN A 64 42.41 10.05 47.44
C ASN A 64 41.72 11.29 48.08
N ILE A 65 40.66 11.04 48.85
CA ILE A 65 39.92 12.11 49.55
C ILE A 65 40.77 12.73 50.67
N GLN A 66 41.46 11.89 51.42
CA GLN A 66 42.35 12.31 52.51
C GLN A 66 43.65 11.53 52.40
N ASN A 67 44.76 12.23 52.42
CA ASN A 67 46.09 11.63 52.50
C ASN A 67 46.37 11.18 53.94
N PRO A 68 46.56 9.90 54.23
CA PRO A 68 46.78 9.43 55.59
C PRO A 68 48.11 9.83 56.19
N LEU A 69 49.11 10.19 55.36
CA LEU A 69 50.45 10.58 55.81
C LEU A 69 50.51 11.99 56.37
N ASN A 70 49.84 12.94 55.71
CA ASN A 70 49.89 14.35 56.06
C ASN A 70 48.50 14.89 56.48
N ARG A 71 47.45 14.10 56.51
CA ARG A 71 46.03 14.42 56.85
C ARG A 71 45.40 15.52 55.98
N ARG A 72 45.97 15.82 54.82
CA ARG A 72 45.41 16.79 53.88
C ARG A 72 44.25 16.20 53.09
N TRP A 73 43.21 16.99 52.92
CA TRP A 73 42.10 16.66 52.08
C TRP A 73 42.41 17.00 50.61
N PHE A 74 42.09 16.10 49.69
CA PHE A 74 42.33 16.26 48.23
C PHE A 74 43.79 16.72 47.97
N ASP A 75 44.75 16.01 48.51
CA ASP A 75 46.17 16.35 48.41
C ASP A 75 46.66 16.15 46.95
N VAL A 76 46.79 17.26 46.21
CA VAL A 76 47.36 17.29 44.86
C VAL A 76 48.89 17.44 44.87
N GLY A 77 49.50 17.59 46.09
CA GLY A 77 50.95 17.74 46.30
C GLY A 77 51.76 16.50 45.92
N TYR A 78 53.04 16.49 46.27
CA TYR A 78 53.95 15.39 45.94
C TYR A 78 53.50 14.03 46.51
N ASP A 79 52.99 14.02 47.71
CA ASP A 79 52.53 12.84 48.42
C ASP A 79 51.07 12.46 48.14
N GLY A 80 50.36 13.26 47.34
CA GLY A 80 48.96 12.97 46.95
C GLY A 80 48.87 11.85 45.89
N GLN A 81 47.84 10.97 46.06
CA GLN A 81 47.63 9.85 45.15
C GLN A 81 46.56 10.19 44.12
N THR A 82 46.91 10.02 42.86
CA THR A 82 46.00 10.11 41.71
C THR A 82 46.29 8.95 40.80
N ASP A 83 45.25 8.22 40.44
CA ASP A 83 45.31 7.11 39.50
C ASP A 83 44.44 7.43 38.27
N ILE A 84 44.98 7.22 37.10
CA ILE A 84 44.28 7.35 35.81
C ILE A 84 44.41 6.03 35.07
N GLN A 85 43.30 5.37 34.87
CA GLN A 85 43.24 4.12 34.10
C GLN A 85 42.46 4.33 32.79
N ILE A 86 43.00 3.84 31.69
CA ILE A 86 42.33 3.76 30.39
C ILE A 86 42.13 2.30 30.05
N SER A 87 40.88 1.91 29.76
CA SER A 87 40.53 0.55 29.41
C SER A 87 39.87 0.52 28.03
N GLN A 88 40.41 -0.26 27.09
CA GLN A 88 39.85 -0.46 25.76
C GLN A 88 39.35 -1.86 25.60
N PRO A 89 38.01 -2.11 25.51
CA PRO A 89 37.45 -3.42 25.20
C PRO A 89 37.84 -3.86 23.78
N ILE A 90 38.22 -5.15 23.65
CA ILE A 90 38.54 -5.77 22.36
C ILE A 90 37.52 -6.85 22.05
N ALA A 91 36.77 -6.68 20.95
CA ALA A 91 35.84 -7.69 20.49
C ALA A 91 36.58 -8.89 19.88
N ILE A 92 36.41 -10.07 20.47
CA ILE A 92 37.01 -11.34 19.99
C ILE A 92 35.90 -12.26 19.42
N GLY A 93 36.33 -13.36 18.78
CA GLY A 93 35.37 -14.39 18.31
C GLY A 93 34.45 -13.93 17.19
N GLY A 94 34.76 -12.82 16.52
CA GLY A 94 33.97 -12.31 15.42
C GLY A 94 32.67 -11.60 15.83
N GLN A 95 32.51 -11.23 17.10
CA GLN A 95 31.34 -10.53 17.66
C GLN A 95 30.98 -9.28 16.84
N TYR A 96 31.94 -8.39 16.62
CA TYR A 96 31.77 -7.19 15.80
C TYR A 96 31.27 -7.50 14.40
N LYS A 97 31.93 -8.45 13.70
CA LYS A 97 31.57 -8.86 12.34
C LYS A 97 30.16 -9.43 12.27
N ASN A 98 29.74 -10.21 13.27
CA ASN A 98 28.42 -10.82 13.32
C ASN A 98 27.33 -9.77 13.66
N LYS A 99 27.58 -8.82 14.57
CA LYS A 99 26.69 -7.67 14.84
C LYS A 99 26.45 -6.84 13.56
N VAL A 100 27.50 -6.54 12.79
CA VAL A 100 27.39 -5.81 11.51
C VAL A 100 26.57 -6.62 10.48
N LYS A 101 26.77 -7.93 10.38
CA LYS A 101 25.99 -8.78 9.46
C LYS A 101 24.53 -8.85 9.87
N GLN A 102 24.24 -9.01 11.15
CA GLN A 102 22.89 -9.00 11.68
C GLN A 102 22.18 -7.68 11.36
N ALA A 103 22.80 -6.54 11.68
CA ALA A 103 22.23 -5.22 11.38
C ALA A 103 22.02 -4.98 9.88
N ARG A 104 22.95 -5.49 9.03
CA ARG A 104 22.79 -5.41 7.56
C ARG A 104 21.61 -6.24 7.07
N ALA A 105 21.44 -7.45 7.56
CA ALA A 105 20.30 -8.31 7.21
C ALA A 105 19.00 -7.68 7.69
N SER A 106 18.97 -7.10 8.91
CA SER A 106 17.81 -6.37 9.43
C SER A 106 17.46 -5.17 8.54
N LEU A 107 18.45 -4.34 8.14
CA LEU A 107 18.22 -3.23 7.21
C LEU A 107 17.63 -3.72 5.87
N ASN A 108 18.16 -4.79 5.31
CA ASN A 108 17.65 -5.34 4.06
C ASN A 108 16.22 -5.86 4.20
N ALA A 109 15.88 -6.46 5.36
CA ALA A 109 14.51 -6.86 5.68
C ALA A 109 13.57 -5.64 5.74
N THR A 110 13.96 -4.57 6.44
CA THR A 110 13.17 -3.33 6.52
C THR A 110 12.99 -2.69 5.15
N ARG A 111 14.02 -2.63 4.32
CA ARG A 111 13.93 -2.14 2.94
C ARG A 111 12.96 -2.96 2.08
N ALA A 112 13.03 -4.29 2.20
CA ALA A 112 12.11 -5.18 1.49
C ALA A 112 10.67 -5.01 1.98
N GLY A 113 10.46 -4.83 3.29
CA GLY A 113 9.15 -4.49 3.88
C GLY A 113 8.58 -3.17 3.34
N TYR A 114 9.41 -2.13 3.24
CA TYR A 114 9.02 -0.87 2.61
C TYR A 114 8.55 -1.07 1.15
N GLN A 115 9.26 -1.87 0.36
CA GLN A 115 8.86 -2.16 -1.02
C GLN A 115 7.56 -2.97 -1.09
N ALA A 116 7.36 -3.94 -0.19
CA ALA A 116 6.13 -4.71 -0.10
C ALA A 116 4.93 -3.79 0.21
N GLU A 117 5.07 -2.90 1.19
CA GLU A 117 4.00 -1.99 1.55
C GLU A 117 3.74 -0.92 0.47
N LYS A 118 4.79 -0.46 -0.22
CA LYS A 118 4.64 0.43 -1.37
C LYS A 118 3.78 -0.21 -2.46
N MET A 119 3.94 -1.51 -2.72
CA MET A 119 3.09 -2.26 -3.65
C MET A 119 1.64 -2.33 -3.15
N ASN A 120 1.42 -2.55 -1.85
CA ASN A 120 0.09 -2.60 -1.25
C ASN A 120 -0.62 -1.25 -1.38
N VAL A 121 0.01 -0.16 -0.98
CA VAL A 121 -0.54 1.20 -1.05
C VAL A 121 -0.91 1.58 -2.49
N ARG A 122 -0.04 1.28 -3.46
CA ARG A 122 -0.33 1.51 -4.87
C ARG A 122 -1.55 0.72 -5.35
N ARG A 123 -1.65 -0.56 -4.98
CA ARG A 123 -2.81 -1.42 -5.28
C ARG A 123 -4.08 -0.85 -4.67
N GLU A 124 -4.05 -0.46 -3.40
CA GLU A 124 -5.20 0.12 -2.70
C GLU A 124 -5.67 1.41 -3.36
N ALA A 125 -4.75 2.29 -3.72
CA ALA A 125 -5.06 3.53 -4.41
C ALA A 125 -5.73 3.29 -5.77
N ARG A 126 -5.21 2.35 -6.56
CA ARG A 126 -5.79 1.97 -7.86
C ARG A 126 -7.16 1.31 -7.71
N THR A 127 -7.32 0.44 -6.72
CA THR A 127 -8.60 -0.21 -6.44
C THR A 127 -9.66 0.82 -6.01
N ALA A 128 -9.33 1.72 -5.09
CA ALA A 128 -10.23 2.79 -4.67
C ALA A 128 -10.60 3.74 -5.84
N PHE A 129 -9.65 4.01 -6.73
CA PHE A 129 -9.92 4.79 -7.94
C PHE A 129 -10.89 4.09 -8.91
N ILE A 130 -10.74 2.77 -9.09
CA ILE A 130 -11.67 1.97 -9.90
C ILE A 130 -13.07 2.00 -9.28
N ASP A 131 -13.19 1.88 -7.95
CA ASP A 131 -14.46 1.97 -7.24
C ASP A 131 -15.10 3.35 -7.37
N LEU A 132 -14.30 4.43 -7.28
CA LEU A 132 -14.75 5.80 -7.51
C LEU A 132 -15.31 5.98 -8.93
N TYR A 133 -14.55 5.52 -9.92
CA TYR A 133 -14.98 5.58 -11.31
C TYR A 133 -16.29 4.83 -11.54
N ASN A 134 -16.41 3.60 -10.99
CA ASN A 134 -17.63 2.80 -11.09
C ASN A 134 -18.85 3.52 -10.47
N ALA A 135 -18.69 4.09 -9.28
CA ALA A 135 -19.76 4.85 -8.61
C ALA A 135 -20.18 6.06 -9.46
N GLN A 136 -19.24 6.81 -10.03
CA GLN A 136 -19.50 7.96 -10.88
C GLN A 136 -20.22 7.59 -12.19
N GLN A 137 -19.86 6.45 -12.80
CA GLN A 137 -20.62 5.96 -13.98
C GLN A 137 -22.06 5.59 -13.63
N LYS A 138 -22.31 4.94 -12.50
CA LYS A 138 -23.65 4.63 -12.03
C LYS A 138 -24.47 5.90 -11.73
N LEU A 139 -23.84 6.92 -11.14
CA LEU A 139 -24.50 8.22 -10.90
C LEU A 139 -24.94 8.88 -12.22
N LYS A 140 -24.12 8.81 -13.27
CA LYS A 140 -24.51 9.32 -14.61
C LYS A 140 -25.71 8.57 -15.17
N VAL A 141 -25.84 7.26 -14.91
CA VAL A 141 -27.04 6.48 -15.30
C VAL A 141 -28.26 7.01 -14.55
N TYR A 142 -28.18 7.20 -13.21
CA TYR A 142 -29.28 7.78 -12.45
C TYR A 142 -29.68 9.16 -12.94
N ASP A 143 -28.70 10.04 -13.28
CA ASP A 143 -28.99 11.37 -13.79
C ASP A 143 -29.81 11.32 -15.10
N LYS A 144 -29.43 10.45 -16.03
CA LYS A 144 -30.15 10.25 -17.29
C LYS A 144 -31.57 9.70 -17.04
N GLU A 145 -31.69 8.71 -16.17
CA GLU A 145 -32.98 8.11 -15.82
C GLU A 145 -33.93 9.09 -15.14
N ILE A 146 -33.46 9.80 -14.11
CA ILE A 146 -34.25 10.79 -13.40
C ILE A 146 -34.74 11.86 -14.37
N ALA A 147 -33.87 12.38 -15.24
CA ALA A 147 -34.25 13.39 -16.22
C ALA A 147 -35.32 12.89 -17.20
N SER A 148 -35.27 11.59 -17.60
CA SER A 148 -36.28 10.99 -18.47
C SER A 148 -37.61 10.79 -17.73
N VAL A 149 -37.57 10.20 -16.53
CA VAL A 149 -38.78 9.97 -15.73
C VAL A 149 -39.43 11.27 -15.31
N GLU A 150 -38.66 12.34 -15.04
CA GLU A 150 -39.22 13.70 -14.75
C GLU A 150 -40.03 14.26 -15.93
N LYS A 151 -39.52 14.11 -17.17
CA LYS A 151 -40.27 14.53 -18.37
C LYS A 151 -41.55 13.74 -18.52
N ILE A 152 -41.53 12.45 -18.28
CA ILE A 152 -42.69 11.57 -18.34
C ILE A 152 -43.70 11.95 -17.25
N HIS A 153 -43.24 12.15 -16.01
CA HIS A 153 -44.09 12.56 -14.91
C HIS A 153 -44.82 13.86 -15.21
N LYS A 154 -44.11 14.88 -15.71
CA LYS A 154 -44.72 16.16 -16.12
C LYS A 154 -45.78 16.01 -17.19
N ALA A 155 -45.52 15.19 -18.23
CA ALA A 155 -46.51 14.89 -19.27
C ALA A 155 -47.76 14.18 -18.73
N PHE A 156 -47.57 13.26 -17.78
CA PHE A 156 -48.70 12.54 -17.14
C PHE A 156 -49.51 13.46 -16.23
N ASP A 157 -48.88 14.38 -15.48
CA ASP A 157 -49.58 15.39 -14.66
C ASP A 157 -50.47 16.28 -15.52
N GLU A 158 -49.97 16.76 -16.68
CA GLU A 158 -50.71 17.55 -17.62
C GLU A 158 -51.93 16.78 -18.22
N GLN A 159 -51.78 15.50 -18.49
CA GLN A 159 -52.86 14.64 -19.00
C GLN A 159 -53.85 14.26 -17.90
N ALA A 160 -53.41 14.06 -16.67
CA ALA A 160 -54.26 13.81 -15.52
C ALA A 160 -55.17 15.01 -15.20
N ALA A 161 -54.63 16.24 -15.32
CA ALA A 161 -55.39 17.45 -15.18
C ALA A 161 -56.53 17.61 -16.22
N LYS A 162 -56.32 17.01 -17.42
CA LYS A 162 -57.33 16.95 -18.50
C LYS A 162 -58.27 15.73 -18.36
N GLY A 163 -58.12 14.91 -17.35
CA GLY A 163 -58.91 13.68 -17.16
C GLY A 163 -58.55 12.53 -18.06
N ASN A 164 -57.44 12.63 -18.82
CA ASN A 164 -57.03 11.61 -19.82
C ASN A 164 -56.21 10.48 -19.21
N VAL A 165 -55.66 10.64 -18.00
CA VAL A 165 -54.82 9.67 -17.30
C VAL A 165 -55.31 9.52 -15.87
N SER A 166 -55.22 8.33 -15.31
CA SER A 166 -55.58 8.04 -13.93
C SER A 166 -54.58 8.67 -12.94
N LYS A 167 -55.11 9.28 -11.86
CA LYS A 167 -54.25 9.76 -10.76
C LYS A 167 -53.37 8.65 -10.15
N MET A 168 -53.80 7.39 -10.23
CA MET A 168 -53.03 6.23 -9.77
C MET A 168 -51.78 6.00 -10.61
N GLU A 169 -51.87 6.20 -11.93
CA GLU A 169 -50.73 6.06 -12.85
C GLU A 169 -49.71 7.18 -12.62
N THR A 170 -50.16 8.43 -12.48
CA THR A 170 -49.28 9.56 -12.14
C THR A 170 -48.57 9.33 -10.80
N PHE A 171 -49.31 8.83 -9.78
CA PHE A 171 -48.73 8.52 -8.48
C PHE A 171 -47.62 7.44 -8.58
N ARG A 172 -47.79 6.41 -9.40
CA ARG A 172 -46.77 5.36 -9.61
C ARG A 172 -45.48 5.93 -10.20
N ILE A 173 -45.58 6.82 -11.20
CA ILE A 173 -44.43 7.49 -11.80
C ILE A 173 -43.74 8.41 -10.77
N ALA A 174 -44.53 9.15 -9.98
CA ALA A 174 -43.96 9.94 -8.88
C ALA A 174 -43.25 9.09 -7.82
N ALA A 175 -43.80 7.92 -7.47
CA ALA A 175 -43.19 6.98 -6.56
C ALA A 175 -41.86 6.44 -7.11
N MET A 176 -41.82 6.06 -8.39
CA MET A 176 -40.59 5.64 -9.08
C MET A 176 -39.54 6.75 -9.07
N LEU A 177 -39.90 8.01 -9.38
CA LEU A 177 -39.01 9.13 -9.35
C LEU A 177 -38.40 9.38 -7.96
N ASN A 178 -39.22 9.28 -6.91
CA ASN A 178 -38.75 9.43 -5.54
C ASN A 178 -37.82 8.27 -5.13
N GLN A 179 -38.10 7.03 -5.58
CA GLN A 179 -37.21 5.90 -5.37
C GLN A 179 -35.85 6.10 -6.04
N LEU A 180 -35.83 6.50 -7.33
CA LEU A 180 -34.59 6.79 -8.07
C LEU A 180 -33.75 7.87 -7.40
N ARG A 181 -34.40 8.93 -6.89
CA ARG A 181 -33.70 10.00 -6.16
C ARG A 181 -33.12 9.50 -4.84
N GLY A 182 -33.83 8.62 -4.13
CA GLY A 182 -33.35 7.99 -2.90
C GLY A 182 -32.12 7.10 -3.15
N GLU A 183 -32.20 6.22 -4.14
CA GLU A 183 -31.11 5.33 -4.55
C GLU A 183 -29.89 6.12 -5.03
N LYS A 184 -30.10 7.20 -5.81
CA LYS A 184 -29.02 8.12 -6.21
C LYS A 184 -28.33 8.75 -5.00
N MET A 185 -29.11 9.21 -4.01
CA MET A 185 -28.57 9.83 -2.80
C MET A 185 -27.71 8.84 -2.00
N GLU A 186 -28.15 7.60 -1.89
CA GLU A 186 -27.37 6.53 -1.25
C GLU A 186 -26.03 6.29 -1.98
N LEU A 187 -26.07 6.22 -3.31
CA LEU A 187 -24.85 6.05 -4.12
C LEU A 187 -23.92 7.26 -4.02
N MET A 188 -24.46 8.50 -3.92
CA MET A 188 -23.65 9.71 -3.66
C MET A 188 -22.96 9.66 -2.30
N MET A 189 -23.60 9.13 -1.27
CA MET A 189 -22.95 8.92 0.02
C MET A 189 -21.85 7.87 -0.06
N GLN A 190 -22.04 6.79 -0.83
CA GLN A 190 -20.98 5.80 -1.09
C GLN A 190 -19.82 6.44 -1.84
N GLU A 191 -20.07 7.23 -2.90
CA GLU A 191 -19.03 7.96 -3.63
C GLU A 191 -18.21 8.88 -2.71
N ASN A 192 -18.88 9.65 -1.85
CA ASN A 192 -18.22 10.52 -0.88
C ASN A 192 -17.30 9.73 0.08
N ASN A 193 -17.73 8.56 0.53
CA ASN A 193 -16.88 7.69 1.36
C ASN A 193 -15.64 7.19 0.61
N ILE A 194 -15.81 6.75 -0.64
CA ILE A 194 -14.67 6.33 -1.49
C ILE A 194 -13.72 7.51 -1.72
N GLN A 195 -14.24 8.71 -2.01
CA GLN A 195 -13.44 9.91 -2.16
C GLN A 195 -12.67 10.26 -0.89
N LYS A 196 -13.31 10.17 0.28
CA LYS A 196 -12.65 10.39 1.57
C LYS A 196 -11.50 9.40 1.78
N ASP A 197 -11.73 8.11 1.55
CA ASP A 197 -10.72 7.08 1.75
C ASP A 197 -9.55 7.25 0.78
N LEU A 198 -9.83 7.58 -0.48
CA LEU A 198 -8.80 7.88 -1.47
C LEU A 198 -7.99 9.13 -1.09
N ARG A 199 -8.62 10.19 -0.59
CA ARG A 199 -7.91 11.40 -0.11
C ARG A 199 -6.99 11.10 1.06
N LEU A 200 -7.43 10.29 2.01
CA LEU A 200 -6.59 9.85 3.14
C LEU A 200 -5.39 9.06 2.65
N LEU A 201 -5.61 8.15 1.69
CA LEU A 201 -4.55 7.34 1.11
C LEU A 201 -3.50 8.18 0.37
N LEU A 202 -3.96 9.22 -0.35
CA LEU A 202 -3.12 10.15 -1.12
C LEU A 202 -2.60 11.32 -0.28
N ASN A 203 -3.03 11.47 0.97
CA ASN A 203 -2.74 12.60 1.87
C ASN A 203 -3.03 13.96 1.20
N LEU A 204 -4.19 14.07 0.52
CA LEU A 204 -4.64 15.31 -0.10
C LEU A 204 -5.41 16.16 0.93
N LYS A 205 -5.07 17.44 1.01
CA LYS A 205 -5.68 18.40 1.95
C LYS A 205 -6.84 19.19 1.36
N ASP A 206 -6.98 19.20 0.03
CA ASP A 206 -8.01 19.98 -0.65
C ASP A 206 -9.39 19.32 -0.53
N GLU A 207 -10.41 20.10 -0.20
CA GLU A 207 -11.81 19.65 -0.09
C GLU A 207 -12.54 19.58 -1.44
N THR A 208 -11.88 19.89 -2.55
CA THR A 208 -12.48 19.80 -3.90
C THR A 208 -12.79 18.36 -4.27
N GLY A 209 -13.95 18.11 -4.86
CA GLY A 209 -14.36 16.80 -5.36
C GLY A 209 -13.33 16.21 -6.32
N MET A 210 -13.18 14.90 -6.31
CA MET A 210 -12.36 14.18 -7.27
C MET A 210 -13.25 13.55 -8.33
N GLU A 211 -12.92 13.79 -9.61
CA GLU A 211 -13.55 13.12 -10.74
C GLU A 211 -12.57 12.11 -11.33
N ALA A 212 -12.96 10.84 -11.37
CA ALA A 212 -12.15 9.79 -11.94
C ALA A 212 -12.26 9.83 -13.48
N GLY A 213 -11.17 10.21 -14.14
CA GLY A 213 -11.08 10.24 -15.60
C GLY A 213 -10.20 9.10 -16.11
N MET A 214 -10.76 8.11 -16.77
CA MET A 214 -9.99 7.04 -17.41
C MET A 214 -9.42 7.43 -18.78
N GLU A 215 -9.85 8.56 -19.34
CA GLU A 215 -9.55 8.94 -20.74
C GLU A 215 -8.15 9.54 -20.96
N ALA A 216 -7.53 10.15 -19.94
CA ALA A 216 -6.28 10.88 -20.12
C ALA A 216 -5.04 9.98 -20.27
N GLY A 217 -5.02 8.79 -19.66
CA GLY A 217 -3.92 7.81 -19.81
C GLY A 217 -3.86 7.19 -21.21
N MET A 218 -4.96 7.21 -21.97
CA MET A 218 -5.04 6.68 -23.32
C MET A 218 -4.41 7.61 -24.38
N LYS A 219 -4.46 8.94 -24.19
CA LYS A 219 -3.94 9.91 -25.18
C LYS A 219 -2.41 9.92 -25.29
N ALA A 220 -1.70 9.52 -24.26
CA ALA A 220 -0.24 9.42 -24.30
C ALA A 220 0.28 8.22 -25.12
N GLY A 221 -0.51 7.12 -25.19
CA GLY A 221 -0.17 5.94 -26.00
C GLY A 221 -0.69 5.96 -27.44
N MET A 222 -1.64 6.84 -27.76
CA MET A 222 -2.32 6.91 -29.07
C MET A 222 -1.88 8.03 -29.99
N LYS A 223 -0.76 8.73 -29.72
CA LYS A 223 -0.21 9.76 -30.65
C LYS A 223 0.38 9.21 -31.95
N ALA A 224 0.09 7.96 -32.27
CA ALA A 224 0.40 7.35 -33.54
C ALA A 224 -0.88 6.84 -34.24
N GLY A 225 -1.67 7.74 -34.80
CA GLY A 225 -2.66 7.44 -35.84
C GLY A 225 -4.06 7.09 -35.35
N ILE A 226 -4.95 7.96 -35.69
CA ILE A 226 -6.41 7.93 -35.92
C ILE A 226 -7.14 8.96 -35.07
N GLU A 227 -7.35 10.13 -35.67
CA GLU A 227 -8.44 11.05 -35.31
C GLU A 227 -9.75 10.40 -35.79
N ALA A 228 -10.59 9.96 -34.85
CA ALA A 228 -11.98 9.66 -35.10
C ALA A 228 -12.79 10.21 -33.91
N GLU A 229 -13.80 11.02 -34.23
CA GLU A 229 -14.87 11.41 -33.32
C GLU A 229 -15.48 10.14 -32.71
N MET A 230 -15.20 9.89 -31.43
CA MET A 230 -15.72 8.70 -30.72
C MET A 230 -16.91 9.12 -29.87
N ASP A 231 -18.06 8.57 -30.18
CA ASP A 231 -19.27 8.56 -29.36
C ASP A 231 -18.98 8.13 -27.92
N GLU A 232 -19.58 8.76 -26.88
CA GLU A 232 -19.31 8.50 -25.46
C GLU A 232 -19.44 7.02 -25.09
N ASN A 233 -20.30 6.26 -25.74
CA ASN A 233 -20.47 4.82 -25.59
C ASN A 233 -19.32 4.02 -26.22
N ALA A 234 -18.71 4.50 -27.28
CA ALA A 234 -17.53 3.89 -27.90
C ALA A 234 -16.27 4.13 -27.07
N ALA A 235 -16.15 5.25 -26.34
CA ALA A 235 -15.04 5.53 -25.44
C ALA A 235 -15.05 4.58 -24.22
N ILE A 236 -16.22 4.30 -23.64
CA ILE A 236 -16.38 3.32 -22.54
C ILE A 236 -16.06 1.90 -23.03
N CYS A 237 -16.49 1.53 -24.25
CA CYS A 237 -16.16 0.25 -24.87
C CYS A 237 -14.66 0.16 -25.21
N GLY A 238 -14.05 1.24 -25.71
CA GLY A 238 -12.63 1.30 -26.08
C GLY A 238 -11.68 1.20 -24.87
N VAL A 239 -12.03 1.79 -23.71
CA VAL A 239 -11.23 1.66 -22.46
C VAL A 239 -11.31 0.23 -21.94
N ALA A 240 -12.51 -0.38 -21.93
CA ALA A 240 -12.65 -1.78 -21.58
C ALA A 240 -11.91 -2.68 -22.58
N GLU A 241 -11.95 -2.37 -23.88
CA GLU A 241 -11.22 -3.12 -24.91
C GLU A 241 -9.70 -2.93 -24.83
N LEU A 242 -9.19 -1.74 -24.51
CA LEU A 242 -7.75 -1.51 -24.36
C LEU A 242 -7.21 -2.15 -23.07
N LEU A 243 -7.95 -2.06 -21.98
CA LEU A 243 -7.64 -2.76 -20.74
C LEU A 243 -7.77 -4.27 -20.89
N VAL A 244 -8.81 -4.74 -21.60
CA VAL A 244 -8.96 -6.15 -21.98
C VAL A 244 -7.89 -6.55 -23.00
N LYS A 245 -7.45 -5.68 -23.90
CA LYS A 245 -6.34 -5.95 -24.85
C LYS A 245 -4.99 -6.00 -24.18
N MET A 246 -4.67 -5.04 -23.29
CA MET A 246 -3.47 -5.10 -22.43
C MET A 246 -3.53 -6.29 -21.47
N GLN A 247 -4.70 -6.63 -20.97
CA GLN A 247 -4.94 -7.78 -20.10
C GLN A 247 -5.05 -9.07 -20.88
N ALA A 248 -5.62 -9.07 -22.09
CA ALA A 248 -5.59 -10.21 -23.00
C ALA A 248 -4.16 -10.50 -23.48
N GLU A 249 -3.31 -9.49 -23.65
CA GLU A 249 -1.88 -9.69 -23.90
C GLU A 249 -1.15 -10.26 -22.67
N LEU A 250 -1.51 -9.81 -21.48
CA LEU A 250 -1.06 -10.40 -20.21
C LEU A 250 -1.62 -11.81 -20.03
N LEU A 251 -2.92 -11.99 -20.25
CA LEU A 251 -3.61 -13.27 -20.16
C LEU A 251 -3.23 -14.21 -21.31
N ALA A 252 -3.01 -13.72 -22.53
CA ALA A 252 -2.46 -14.51 -23.63
C ALA A 252 -1.01 -14.90 -23.39
N LYS A 253 -0.19 -14.03 -22.79
CA LYS A 253 1.13 -14.40 -22.28
C LYS A 253 1.07 -15.39 -21.12
N MET A 254 0.01 -15.34 -20.31
CA MET A 254 -0.24 -16.29 -19.21
C MET A 254 -0.87 -17.60 -19.70
N GLN A 255 -1.72 -17.55 -20.74
CA GLN A 255 -2.29 -18.73 -21.40
C GLN A 255 -1.31 -19.41 -22.35
N ALA A 256 -0.47 -18.65 -23.06
CA ALA A 256 0.58 -19.18 -23.95
C ALA A 256 1.77 -19.77 -23.18
N LYS A 257 2.14 -19.24 -22.02
CA LYS A 257 2.83 -20.00 -21.00
C LYS A 257 1.75 -20.78 -20.27
N LYS A 258 1.53 -22.03 -20.69
CA LYS A 258 0.74 -22.98 -19.90
C LYS A 258 0.98 -22.67 -18.45
N PHE A 259 -0.04 -22.16 -17.73
CA PHE A 259 0.06 -21.78 -16.33
C PHE A 259 0.93 -22.82 -15.63
N PRO A 260 1.95 -22.43 -14.87
CA PRO A 260 2.82 -23.40 -14.24
C PRO A 260 1.96 -24.25 -13.31
N ALA A 261 1.43 -25.35 -13.87
CA ALA A 261 0.68 -26.35 -13.12
C ALA A 261 1.59 -27.00 -12.06
N GLN A 262 2.90 -26.84 -12.21
CA GLN A 262 3.91 -27.30 -11.27
C GLN A 262 4.24 -26.19 -10.28
N SER A 263 4.16 -26.52 -8.99
CA SER A 263 4.48 -25.62 -7.88
C SER A 263 5.90 -25.02 -7.95
N SER A 264 6.83 -25.65 -8.65
CA SER A 264 8.22 -25.21 -8.83
C SER A 264 8.37 -23.95 -9.68
N GLU A 265 7.62 -23.81 -10.78
CA GLU A 265 7.69 -22.61 -11.64
C GLU A 265 7.05 -21.39 -10.96
N LEU A 266 5.94 -21.60 -10.25
CA LEU A 266 5.31 -20.55 -9.46
C LEU A 266 6.22 -20.11 -8.31
N SER A 267 6.88 -21.04 -7.63
CA SER A 267 7.86 -20.73 -6.59
C SER A 267 9.00 -19.88 -7.13
N SER A 268 9.53 -20.20 -8.33
CA SER A 268 10.60 -19.42 -8.95
C SER A 268 10.17 -17.99 -9.31
N LEU A 269 8.93 -17.82 -9.76
CA LEU A 269 8.35 -16.52 -10.10
C LEU A 269 8.19 -15.64 -8.85
N LEU A 270 7.75 -16.22 -7.74
CA LEU A 270 7.52 -15.51 -6.49
C LEU A 270 8.80 -15.26 -5.66
N GLN A 271 9.93 -15.91 -5.97
CA GLN A 271 11.18 -15.76 -5.19
C GLN A 271 11.67 -14.32 -5.06
N ASN A 272 11.38 -13.47 -6.04
CA ASN A 272 11.75 -12.06 -6.05
C ASN A 272 10.66 -11.14 -5.47
N HIS A 273 9.58 -11.71 -4.93
CA HIS A 273 8.53 -10.91 -4.30
C HIS A 273 9.06 -10.25 -3.02
N PRO A 274 8.82 -8.93 -2.81
CA PRO A 274 9.39 -8.19 -1.66
C PRO A 274 9.07 -8.83 -0.30
N GLU A 275 7.87 -9.40 -0.11
CA GLU A 275 7.51 -10.09 1.14
C GLU A 275 8.36 -11.35 1.39
N ILE A 276 8.72 -12.09 0.33
CA ILE A 276 9.62 -13.26 0.47
C ILE A 276 11.05 -12.79 0.73
N ILE A 277 11.49 -11.73 0.06
CA ILE A 277 12.80 -11.12 0.27
C ILE A 277 12.90 -10.62 1.73
N GLN A 278 11.87 -9.98 2.24
CA GLN A 278 11.79 -9.54 3.64
C GLN A 278 11.96 -10.73 4.60
N ALA A 279 11.17 -11.79 4.42
CA ALA A 279 11.23 -12.97 5.27
C ALA A 279 12.59 -13.68 5.20
N LYS A 280 13.22 -13.74 4.04
CA LYS A 280 14.61 -14.28 3.87
C LYS A 280 15.63 -13.47 4.67
N TYR A 281 15.57 -12.15 4.62
CA TYR A 281 16.49 -11.31 5.37
C TYR A 281 16.20 -11.31 6.88
N GLN A 282 14.93 -11.51 7.29
CA GLN A 282 14.58 -11.73 8.70
C GLN A 282 15.20 -13.05 9.21
N GLU A 283 15.09 -14.13 8.45
CA GLU A 283 15.73 -15.41 8.77
C GLU A 283 17.25 -15.27 8.82
N GLU A 284 17.88 -14.58 7.86
CA GLU A 284 19.32 -14.31 7.84
C GLU A 284 19.76 -13.49 9.07
N SER A 285 18.98 -12.47 9.44
CA SER A 285 19.23 -11.67 10.64
C SER A 285 19.19 -12.54 11.91
N ALA A 286 18.18 -13.40 12.05
CA ALA A 286 18.06 -14.32 13.17
C ALA A 286 19.22 -15.36 13.19
N GLN A 287 19.68 -15.81 12.04
CA GLN A 287 20.87 -16.68 11.95
C GLN A 287 22.14 -15.96 12.46
N HIS A 288 22.32 -14.70 12.11
CA HIS A 288 23.43 -13.90 12.61
C HIS A 288 23.32 -13.60 14.10
N ALA A 289 22.09 -13.44 14.63
CA ALA A 289 21.84 -13.29 16.07
C ALA A 289 22.39 -14.49 16.86
N ILE A 290 22.19 -15.73 16.39
CA ILE A 290 22.79 -16.91 17.03
C ILE A 290 24.33 -16.79 17.13
N ARG A 291 24.98 -16.25 16.09
CA ARG A 291 26.43 -16.08 16.08
C ARG A 291 26.88 -14.97 17.04
N VAL A 292 26.09 -13.91 17.15
CA VAL A 292 26.33 -12.85 18.13
C VAL A 292 26.24 -13.42 19.55
N GLU A 293 25.14 -14.14 19.89
CA GLU A 293 24.97 -14.73 21.21
C GLU A 293 26.06 -15.77 21.54
N LYS A 294 26.54 -16.53 20.56
CA LYS A 294 27.67 -17.43 20.73
C LYS A 294 28.98 -16.69 20.98
N SER A 295 29.18 -15.51 20.38
CA SER A 295 30.38 -14.71 20.63
C SER A 295 30.36 -14.03 22.00
N GLU A 296 29.19 -13.75 22.56
CA GLU A 296 29.04 -13.27 23.95
C GLU A 296 29.35 -14.36 25.01
N ALA A 297 29.36 -15.62 24.60
CA ALA A 297 29.81 -16.74 25.45
C ALA A 297 31.35 -16.89 25.52
N LEU A 298 32.08 -16.11 24.75
CA LEU A 298 33.57 -16.10 24.77
C LEU A 298 34.09 -15.16 25.87
N PRO A 299 35.32 -15.37 26.34
CA PRO A 299 35.96 -14.43 27.26
C PRO A 299 35.98 -13.02 26.66
N ARG A 300 35.72 -12.00 27.50
CA ARG A 300 35.90 -10.59 27.11
C ARG A 300 37.31 -10.13 27.51
N ILE A 301 38.00 -9.47 26.61
CA ILE A 301 39.34 -8.96 26.82
C ILE A 301 39.29 -7.45 26.73
N SER A 302 39.88 -6.77 27.73
CA SER A 302 40.17 -5.34 27.66
C SER A 302 41.67 -5.10 27.84
N LEU A 303 42.21 -4.22 27.05
CA LEU A 303 43.60 -3.73 27.27
C LEU A 303 43.53 -2.49 28.19
N ASN A 304 44.37 -2.49 29.20
CA ASN A 304 44.40 -1.42 30.19
C ASN A 304 45.77 -0.73 30.20
N GLY A 305 45.75 0.59 30.33
CA GLY A 305 46.91 1.40 30.64
C GLY A 305 46.62 2.17 31.93
N GLU A 306 47.56 2.21 32.83
CA GLU A 306 47.42 2.87 34.14
C GLU A 306 48.60 3.82 34.39
N TRP A 307 48.27 4.98 34.90
CA TRP A 307 49.25 5.90 35.49
C TRP A 307 48.86 6.19 36.92
N ASP A 308 49.74 5.82 37.85
CA ASP A 308 49.59 6.05 39.27
C ASP A 308 50.68 7.06 39.69
N LYS A 309 50.27 8.20 40.20
CA LYS A 309 51.17 9.28 40.63
C LYS A 309 52.03 8.86 41.81
N ASN A 310 51.48 8.09 42.75
CA ASN A 310 52.16 7.72 43.98
C ASN A 310 51.89 6.25 44.33
N GLY A 311 52.26 5.38 43.42
CA GLY A 311 52.05 3.92 43.55
C GLY A 311 53.02 3.32 44.57
N SER A 312 52.72 2.09 44.99
CA SER A 312 53.49 1.33 45.97
C SER A 312 54.94 1.05 45.54
N ILE A 313 55.29 1.21 44.26
CA ILE A 313 56.62 0.94 43.69
C ILE A 313 57.43 2.26 43.53
N GLY A 314 56.76 3.43 43.51
CA GLY A 314 57.39 4.71 43.32
C GLY A 314 56.49 5.79 42.73
N HIS A 315 57.04 7.00 42.54
CA HIS A 315 56.29 8.09 41.91
C HIS A 315 56.22 7.92 40.38
N ASN A 316 55.06 8.31 39.82
CA ASN A 316 54.76 8.24 38.36
C ASN A 316 54.93 6.81 37.80
N PHE A 317 54.29 5.87 38.41
CA PHE A 317 54.25 4.48 37.95
C PHE A 317 53.34 4.33 36.74
N PHE A 318 53.85 3.67 35.69
CA PHE A 318 53.08 3.32 34.49
C PHE A 318 52.98 1.81 34.38
N ALA A 319 51.75 1.33 34.15
CA ALA A 319 51.50 -0.07 33.92
C ALA A 319 50.68 -0.29 32.65
N VAL A 320 50.86 -1.41 32.00
CA VAL A 320 49.99 -1.93 30.94
C VAL A 320 49.56 -3.35 31.33
N GLY A 321 48.32 -3.64 31.07
CA GLY A 321 47.73 -4.91 31.48
C GLY A 321 46.60 -5.34 30.55
N ALA A 322 46.07 -6.50 30.82
CA ALA A 322 44.86 -7.01 30.16
C ALA A 322 43.94 -7.57 31.23
N THR A 323 42.65 -7.17 31.13
CA THR A 323 41.58 -7.78 31.92
C THR A 323 40.87 -8.81 31.08
N VAL A 324 40.71 -10.03 31.60
CA VAL A 324 40.00 -11.14 30.94
C VAL A 324 38.83 -11.59 31.80
N SER A 325 37.60 -11.37 31.33
CA SER A 325 36.39 -11.87 31.99
C SER A 325 36.08 -13.29 31.49
N LEU A 326 36.18 -14.29 32.37
CA LEU A 326 35.98 -15.69 32.03
C LEU A 326 34.54 -16.12 32.34
N PRO A 327 33.74 -16.54 31.30
CA PRO A 327 32.36 -17.03 31.48
C PRO A 327 32.36 -18.46 32.02
N LEU A 328 32.61 -18.66 33.33
CA LEU A 328 32.69 -20.02 33.92
C LEU A 328 31.30 -20.64 34.14
N TRP A 329 30.36 -19.89 34.68
CA TRP A 329 28.99 -20.37 35.01
C TRP A 329 27.97 -19.87 33.99
N ASN A 330 27.96 -18.58 33.67
CA ASN A 330 27.08 -18.01 32.69
C ASN A 330 27.80 -17.94 31.32
N ARG A 331 27.53 -18.96 30.48
CA ARG A 331 28.04 -19.07 29.11
C ARG A 331 27.01 -18.64 28.08
N ASN A 332 26.12 -17.73 28.44
CA ASN A 332 25.07 -17.20 27.58
C ASN A 332 24.12 -18.28 26.98
N GLN A 333 24.03 -19.46 27.63
CA GLN A 333 23.32 -20.63 27.10
C GLN A 333 21.81 -20.36 26.92
N GLY A 334 21.23 -19.54 27.79
CA GLY A 334 19.82 -19.15 27.71
C GLY A 334 19.52 -18.34 26.45
N ASN A 335 20.31 -17.29 26.19
CA ASN A 335 20.14 -16.44 25.01
C ASN A 335 20.47 -17.18 23.72
N ILE A 336 21.50 -18.07 23.73
CA ILE A 336 21.80 -18.93 22.58
C ILE A 336 20.60 -19.85 22.27
N ARG A 337 19.94 -20.41 23.29
CA ARG A 337 18.75 -21.24 23.09
C ARG A 337 17.58 -20.40 22.52
N SER A 338 17.36 -19.22 23.08
CA SER A 338 16.34 -18.25 22.59
C SER A 338 16.60 -17.89 21.13
N ALA A 339 17.82 -17.46 20.78
CA ALA A 339 18.18 -17.11 19.41
C ALA A 339 18.00 -18.25 18.41
N LYS A 340 18.30 -19.51 18.83
CA LYS A 340 18.03 -20.69 18.00
C LYS A 340 16.53 -20.91 17.77
N ALA A 341 15.69 -20.70 18.80
CA ALA A 341 14.25 -20.80 18.66
C ALA A 341 13.70 -19.70 17.72
N GLN A 342 14.18 -18.45 17.86
CA GLN A 342 13.81 -17.35 16.98
C GLN A 342 14.23 -17.60 15.51
N TYR A 343 15.39 -18.18 15.29
CA TYR A 343 15.80 -18.59 13.93
C TYR A 343 14.87 -19.67 13.35
N ALA A 344 14.53 -20.69 14.15
CA ALA A 344 13.59 -21.73 13.71
C ALA A 344 12.18 -21.14 13.44
N GLN A 345 11.73 -20.20 14.25
CA GLN A 345 10.50 -19.44 14.03
C GLN A 345 10.55 -18.67 12.71
N ALA A 346 11.60 -17.88 12.47
CA ALA A 346 11.74 -17.10 11.25
C ALA A 346 11.77 -17.99 9.98
N ALA A 347 12.38 -19.18 10.06
CA ALA A 347 12.36 -20.15 8.96
C ALA A 347 10.94 -20.67 8.66
N ILE A 348 10.15 -20.95 9.70
CA ILE A 348 8.73 -21.36 9.56
C ILE A 348 7.90 -20.21 9.00
N GLU A 349 8.08 -19.00 9.51
CA GLU A 349 7.37 -17.79 9.02
C GLU A 349 7.67 -17.52 7.54
N ARG A 350 8.91 -17.71 7.11
CA ARG A 350 9.25 -17.62 5.68
C ARG A 350 8.50 -18.67 4.86
N GLN A 351 8.48 -19.91 5.29
CA GLN A 351 7.76 -20.98 4.60
C GLN A 351 6.25 -20.72 4.57
N GLN A 352 5.69 -20.22 5.67
CA GLN A 352 4.29 -19.82 5.74
C GLN A 352 3.99 -18.70 4.72
N ARG A 353 4.83 -17.67 4.66
CA ARG A 353 4.66 -16.55 3.71
C ARG A 353 4.76 -17.02 2.26
N GLU A 354 5.68 -17.95 1.94
CA GLU A 354 5.77 -18.55 0.61
C GLU A 354 4.47 -19.30 0.23
N ASN A 355 3.91 -20.08 1.16
CA ASN A 355 2.66 -20.82 0.95
C ASN A 355 1.45 -19.88 0.79
N GLU A 356 1.35 -18.83 1.63
CA GLU A 356 0.30 -17.81 1.56
C GLU A 356 0.31 -17.08 0.21
N LEU A 357 1.48 -16.65 -0.26
CA LEU A 357 1.62 -15.97 -1.54
C LEU A 357 1.27 -16.88 -2.72
N GLN A 358 1.66 -18.16 -2.68
CA GLN A 358 1.28 -19.12 -3.72
C GLN A 358 -0.23 -19.36 -3.74
N ALA A 359 -0.86 -19.52 -2.57
CA ALA A 359 -2.31 -19.73 -2.46
C ALA A 359 -3.08 -18.49 -2.95
N SER A 360 -2.66 -17.30 -2.51
CA SER A 360 -3.27 -16.03 -2.91
C SER A 360 -3.13 -15.77 -4.41
N PHE A 361 -1.96 -16.02 -4.99
CA PHE A 361 -1.77 -15.92 -6.43
C PHE A 361 -2.74 -16.82 -7.22
N ARG A 362 -2.88 -18.09 -6.83
CA ARG A 362 -3.81 -19.03 -7.47
C ARG A 362 -5.26 -18.56 -7.38
N LEU A 363 -5.65 -18.07 -6.19
CA LEU A 363 -7.00 -17.54 -5.96
C LEU A 363 -7.28 -16.34 -6.89
N HIS A 364 -6.40 -15.35 -6.89
CA HIS A 364 -6.58 -14.13 -7.70
C HIS A 364 -6.50 -14.43 -9.21
N TYR A 365 -5.68 -15.40 -9.62
CA TYR A 365 -5.64 -15.85 -11.01
C TYR A 365 -6.97 -16.47 -11.45
N GLN A 366 -7.52 -17.38 -10.65
CA GLN A 366 -8.81 -17.99 -10.95
C GLN A 366 -9.95 -16.96 -10.95
N ALA A 367 -9.97 -16.07 -9.98
CA ALA A 367 -10.95 -14.98 -9.92
C ALA A 367 -10.88 -14.07 -11.16
N THR A 368 -9.67 -13.75 -11.62
CA THR A 368 -9.48 -12.93 -12.83
C THR A 368 -10.03 -13.63 -14.07
N LEU A 369 -9.79 -14.94 -14.24
CA LEU A 369 -10.34 -15.71 -15.35
C LEU A 369 -11.86 -15.80 -15.30
N GLN A 370 -12.45 -16.00 -14.12
CA GLN A 370 -13.91 -16.04 -13.94
C GLN A 370 -14.54 -14.69 -14.28
N ASN A 371 -13.97 -13.59 -13.79
CA ASN A 371 -14.44 -12.25 -14.09
C ASN A 371 -14.31 -11.90 -15.58
N LEU A 372 -13.24 -12.35 -16.24
CA LEU A 372 -13.06 -12.16 -17.68
C LEU A 372 -14.16 -12.88 -18.48
N ASN A 373 -14.39 -14.17 -18.18
CA ASN A 373 -15.43 -14.95 -18.84
C ASN A 373 -16.81 -14.32 -18.64
N LEU A 374 -17.10 -13.85 -17.41
CA LEU A 374 -18.37 -13.18 -17.12
C LEU A 374 -18.56 -11.91 -17.97
N VAL A 375 -17.54 -11.06 -18.06
CA VAL A 375 -17.62 -9.85 -18.90
C VAL A 375 -17.78 -10.18 -20.39
N GLU A 376 -17.10 -11.23 -20.89
CA GLU A 376 -17.23 -11.65 -22.28
C GLU A 376 -18.62 -12.22 -22.59
N GLU A 377 -19.17 -13.02 -21.68
CA GLU A 377 -20.54 -13.55 -21.83
C GLU A 377 -21.58 -12.43 -21.81
N GLN A 378 -21.46 -11.50 -20.87
CA GLN A 378 -22.35 -10.35 -20.81
C GLN A 378 -22.29 -9.48 -22.08
N LYS A 379 -21.08 -9.22 -22.61
CA LYS A 379 -20.92 -8.50 -23.88
C LYS A 379 -21.63 -9.20 -25.04
N LYS A 380 -21.55 -10.54 -25.13
CA LYS A 380 -22.21 -11.32 -26.20
C LYS A 380 -23.73 -11.27 -26.07
N GLN A 381 -24.26 -11.36 -24.85
CA GLN A 381 -25.71 -11.36 -24.60
C GLN A 381 -26.30 -9.94 -24.76
N LEU A 382 -25.55 -8.90 -24.43
CA LEU A 382 -25.99 -7.50 -24.44
C LEU A 382 -25.53 -6.74 -25.71
N SER A 383 -25.18 -7.46 -26.79
CA SER A 383 -24.72 -6.87 -28.06
C SER A 383 -25.80 -6.08 -28.81
N ALA A 384 -27.07 -6.20 -28.43
CA ALA A 384 -28.14 -5.32 -28.87
C ALA A 384 -28.00 -3.97 -28.17
N ASP A 385 -28.22 -2.87 -28.90
CA ASP A 385 -28.16 -1.52 -28.37
C ASP A 385 -29.28 -1.31 -27.31
N ILE A 386 -28.90 -1.60 -26.04
CA ILE A 386 -29.82 -1.53 -24.88
C ILE A 386 -30.37 -0.10 -24.73
N GLY A 387 -29.62 0.93 -25.15
CA GLY A 387 -30.08 2.31 -25.17
C GLY A 387 -31.23 2.53 -26.17
N GLN A 388 -31.18 1.87 -27.35
CA GLN A 388 -32.26 1.93 -28.34
C GLN A 388 -33.53 1.22 -27.81
N LEU A 389 -33.37 0.11 -27.08
CA LEU A 389 -34.51 -0.58 -26.45
C LEU A 389 -35.21 0.30 -25.41
N LEU A 390 -34.44 1.07 -24.59
CA LEU A 390 -35.02 1.98 -23.63
C LEU A 390 -35.78 3.13 -24.31
N SER A 391 -35.18 3.76 -25.31
CA SER A 391 -35.81 4.83 -26.08
C SER A 391 -37.09 4.34 -26.78
N ALA A 392 -37.08 3.11 -27.30
CA ALA A 392 -38.25 2.50 -27.86
C ALA A 392 -39.35 2.24 -26.81
N ALA A 393 -38.96 1.76 -25.61
CA ALA A 393 -39.87 1.58 -24.48
C ALA A 393 -40.52 2.91 -24.02
N GLU A 394 -39.75 4.00 -23.94
CA GLU A 394 -40.26 5.35 -23.66
C GLU A 394 -41.29 5.81 -24.70
N GLU A 395 -41.00 5.60 -26.00
CA GLU A 395 -41.90 5.95 -27.07
C GLU A 395 -43.20 5.13 -27.04
N GLN A 396 -43.10 3.81 -26.80
CA GLN A 396 -44.28 2.95 -26.68
C GLN A 396 -45.11 3.31 -25.46
N PHE A 397 -44.49 3.70 -24.35
CA PHE A 397 -45.17 4.14 -23.16
C PHE A 397 -45.94 5.46 -23.37
N LEU A 398 -45.32 6.43 -24.02
CA LEU A 398 -45.95 7.70 -24.37
C LEU A 398 -47.12 7.53 -25.35
N LYS A 399 -47.05 6.52 -26.26
CA LYS A 399 -48.12 6.10 -27.16
C LYS A 399 -49.22 5.25 -26.50
N ARG A 400 -49.06 4.93 -25.19
CA ARG A 400 -49.95 4.05 -24.41
C ARG A 400 -50.03 2.61 -24.89
N ASN A 401 -49.01 2.13 -25.58
CA ASN A 401 -48.94 0.73 -26.06
C ASN A 401 -48.48 -0.21 -24.96
N ILE A 402 -47.83 0.29 -23.90
CA ILE A 402 -47.43 -0.44 -22.69
C ILE A 402 -47.95 0.22 -21.45
N SER A 403 -48.23 -0.55 -20.40
CA SER A 403 -48.74 -0.07 -19.13
C SER A 403 -47.63 0.58 -18.30
N VAL A 404 -47.99 1.43 -17.26
CA VAL A 404 -47.03 1.98 -16.29
C VAL A 404 -46.23 0.89 -15.58
N ILE A 405 -46.87 -0.27 -15.30
CA ILE A 405 -46.19 -1.38 -14.62
C ILE A 405 -45.12 -1.98 -15.51
N GLU A 406 -45.44 -2.26 -16.75
CA GLU A 406 -44.50 -2.79 -17.75
C GLU A 406 -43.33 -1.81 -18.01
N PHE A 407 -43.65 -0.51 -18.06
CA PHE A 407 -42.62 0.52 -18.23
C PHE A 407 -41.66 0.56 -17.04
N VAL A 408 -42.15 0.59 -15.79
CA VAL A 408 -41.34 0.59 -14.56
C VAL A 408 -40.48 -0.67 -14.49
N ASP A 409 -41.04 -1.84 -14.84
CA ASP A 409 -40.31 -3.12 -14.84
C ASP A 409 -39.18 -3.14 -15.89
N LEU A 410 -39.46 -2.70 -17.11
CA LEU A 410 -38.46 -2.59 -18.18
C LEU A 410 -37.33 -1.61 -17.78
N TYR A 411 -37.68 -0.47 -17.19
CA TYR A 411 -36.71 0.53 -16.76
C TYR A 411 -35.81 0.01 -15.64
N SER A 412 -36.38 -0.65 -14.63
CA SER A 412 -35.64 -1.28 -13.56
C SER A 412 -34.70 -2.36 -14.07
N SER A 413 -35.20 -3.22 -14.94
CA SER A 413 -34.40 -4.30 -15.57
C SER A 413 -33.26 -3.75 -16.41
N TYR A 414 -33.48 -2.65 -17.14
CA TYR A 414 -32.42 -1.96 -17.89
C TYR A 414 -31.32 -1.45 -16.97
N ARG A 415 -31.70 -0.69 -15.92
CA ARG A 415 -30.75 -0.14 -14.94
C ARG A 415 -29.93 -1.23 -14.27
N ASP A 416 -30.60 -2.26 -13.76
CA ASP A 416 -29.94 -3.35 -13.06
C ASP A 416 -28.94 -4.08 -13.98
N THR A 417 -29.28 -4.23 -15.25
CA THR A 417 -28.40 -4.80 -16.27
C THR A 417 -27.17 -3.90 -16.52
N GLN A 418 -27.36 -2.58 -16.63
CA GLN A 418 -26.27 -1.62 -16.77
C GLN A 418 -25.34 -1.64 -15.55
N PHE A 419 -25.90 -1.68 -14.35
CA PHE A 419 -25.12 -1.73 -13.11
C PHE A 419 -24.34 -3.04 -12.99
N MET A 420 -24.96 -4.16 -13.31
CA MET A 420 -24.30 -5.46 -13.32
C MET A 420 -23.10 -5.49 -14.28
N LEU A 421 -23.27 -4.92 -15.49
CA LEU A 421 -22.17 -4.81 -16.46
C LEU A 421 -21.04 -3.90 -15.95
N GLN A 422 -21.37 -2.75 -15.34
CA GLN A 422 -20.37 -1.83 -14.76
C GLN A 422 -19.63 -2.50 -13.59
N ASP A 423 -20.35 -3.20 -12.72
CA ASP A 423 -19.76 -3.93 -11.59
C ASP A 423 -18.85 -5.06 -12.06
N ALA A 424 -19.25 -5.81 -13.06
CA ALA A 424 -18.43 -6.89 -13.63
C ALA A 424 -17.12 -6.33 -14.22
N LYS A 425 -17.19 -5.19 -14.94
CA LYS A 425 -16.01 -4.51 -15.47
C LYS A 425 -15.08 -4.01 -14.33
N ALA A 426 -15.65 -3.35 -13.32
CA ALA A 426 -14.88 -2.87 -12.17
C ALA A 426 -14.22 -4.03 -11.41
N GLN A 427 -14.95 -5.14 -11.22
CA GLN A 427 -14.42 -6.32 -10.55
C GLN A 427 -13.29 -7.00 -11.34
N LEU A 428 -13.41 -7.05 -12.68
CA LEU A 428 -12.33 -7.52 -13.54
C LEU A 428 -11.09 -6.66 -13.39
N LEU A 429 -11.23 -5.33 -13.42
CA LEU A 429 -10.11 -4.40 -13.25
C LEU A 429 -9.43 -4.57 -11.88
N LYS A 430 -10.22 -4.67 -10.81
CA LYS A 430 -9.70 -4.90 -9.45
C LYS A 430 -8.96 -6.23 -9.34
N SER A 431 -9.51 -7.31 -9.89
CA SER A 431 -8.85 -8.63 -9.88
C SER A 431 -7.52 -8.62 -10.64
N CYS A 432 -7.41 -7.81 -11.69
CA CYS A 432 -6.15 -7.62 -12.41
C CYS A 432 -5.11 -6.83 -11.60
N GLU A 433 -5.52 -5.79 -10.87
CA GLU A 433 -4.60 -5.07 -9.97
C GLU A 433 -4.11 -5.98 -8.83
N GLU A 434 -4.98 -6.83 -8.28
CA GLU A 434 -4.57 -7.86 -7.32
C GLU A 434 -3.54 -8.82 -7.92
N LEU A 435 -3.77 -9.29 -9.14
CA LEU A 435 -2.85 -10.22 -9.80
C LEU A 435 -1.49 -9.60 -10.11
N LYS A 436 -1.44 -8.31 -10.48
CA LYS A 436 -0.19 -7.57 -10.72
C LYS A 436 0.73 -7.55 -9.51
N LYS A 437 0.17 -7.44 -8.29
CA LYS A 437 0.93 -7.51 -7.04
C LYS A 437 1.80 -8.77 -6.97
N TYR A 438 1.26 -9.91 -7.37
CA TYR A 438 1.97 -11.20 -7.25
C TYR A 438 2.88 -11.53 -8.43
N ALA A 439 2.59 -10.98 -9.60
CA ALA A 439 3.29 -11.34 -10.83
C ALA A 439 4.61 -10.57 -11.06
N GLY A 440 4.98 -9.66 -10.15
CA GLY A 440 6.22 -8.86 -10.28
C GLY A 440 6.22 -7.88 -11.45
N PHE A 441 5.06 -7.58 -12.04
CA PHE A 441 4.88 -6.67 -13.19
C PHE A 441 4.82 -5.19 -12.79
N VAL A 442 5.37 -4.83 -11.65
CA VAL A 442 5.51 -3.41 -11.29
C VAL A 442 6.91 -2.96 -11.76
N LYS A 443 7.00 -2.58 -13.03
CA LYS A 443 8.03 -1.65 -13.49
C LYS A 443 7.43 -0.25 -13.52
#